data_c5f47941660f1c2a4918264c3a4b07c5
#
_entry.id   c5f47941660f1c2a4918264c3a4b07c5
#
_cell.length_a   1.000
_cell.length_b   1.000
_cell.length_c   1.000
_cell.angle_alpha   90.00
_cell.angle_beta   90.00
_cell.angle_gamma   90.00
#
_symmetry.space_group_name_H-M   'P 1'
#
loop_
_entity.id
_entity.type
_entity.pdbx_description
1 polymer ?
#
loop_
_entity_poly.entity_id
_entity_poly.type
_entity_poly.pdbx_seq_one_letter_code
_entity_poly.pdbx_strand_id
1 'polypeptide(L)'
;AAMASLKGLKHGGANIKVTQMFEDMKENLSDWEDKDEVRKYLNDLLEKKAFDKKGLIYGMGHAIYSVSDPRADIFKVFVKQLAKEKGYEKEYALYEMVEHMAPEVIAEKRKIYKGVNANVDFYSGLVYGMLDLPPSLYTPIFAAARIVGWSAHRLEELKNVDKIIRPAYKPLAAHRDYIRMEDR
;
A
#
# COMPACT_ATOMS: atom_id res chain seq x y z
N ALA A 1 3.27 21.59 -0.72
CA ALA A 1 2.22 20.89 0.02
C ALA A 1 1.98 19.49 -0.55
N ALA A 2 1.59 19.33 -1.84
CA ALA A 2 1.23 18.04 -2.44
C ALA A 2 2.35 16.98 -2.36
N MET A 3 3.58 17.32 -2.70
CA MET A 3 4.73 16.41 -2.55
C MET A 3 5.02 16.03 -1.10
N ALA A 4 4.91 16.98 -0.18
CA ALA A 4 5.12 16.74 1.25
C ALA A 4 4.05 15.79 1.81
N SER A 5 2.79 15.83 1.31
CA SER A 5 1.72 14.95 1.75
C SER A 5 1.98 13.48 1.40
N LEU A 6 2.69 13.19 0.30
CA LEU A 6 3.09 11.83 -0.08
C LEU A 6 4.18 11.23 0.82
N LYS A 7 4.92 12.05 1.57
CA LYS A 7 5.90 11.61 2.58
C LYS A 7 5.32 11.70 4.00
N GLY A 8 4.01 11.54 4.13
CA GLY A 8 3.34 11.61 5.42
C GLY A 8 3.36 10.31 6.20
N LEU A 9 2.98 10.39 7.47
CA LEU A 9 2.92 9.24 8.39
C LEU A 9 1.96 8.13 7.91
N LYS A 10 0.92 8.50 7.14
CA LYS A 10 -0.14 7.60 6.68
C LYS A 10 -0.28 7.50 5.16
N HIS A 11 0.55 8.21 4.41
CA HIS A 11 0.44 8.28 2.96
C HIS A 11 1.81 8.16 2.29
N GLY A 12 1.85 7.54 1.12
CA GLY A 12 3.03 7.47 0.26
C GLY A 12 4.03 6.37 0.59
N GLY A 13 3.74 5.46 1.53
CA GLY A 13 4.67 4.40 1.92
C GLY A 13 4.14 2.97 1.70
N ALA A 14 2.96 2.80 1.12
CA ALA A 14 2.31 1.49 1.06
C ALA A 14 3.09 0.48 0.21
N ASN A 15 3.57 0.85 -0.97
CA ASN A 15 4.32 -0.05 -1.84
C ASN A 15 5.68 -0.46 -1.23
N ILE A 16 6.37 0.44 -0.54
CA ILE A 16 7.60 0.11 0.20
C ILE A 16 7.30 -0.89 1.31
N LYS A 17 6.18 -0.72 2.01
CA LYS A 17 5.75 -1.66 3.05
C LYS A 17 5.37 -3.02 2.50
N VAL A 18 4.77 -3.08 1.32
CA VAL A 18 4.53 -4.35 0.61
C VAL A 18 5.86 -5.05 0.31
N THR A 19 6.81 -4.35 -0.30
CA THR A 19 8.13 -4.92 -0.61
C THR A 19 8.82 -5.45 0.64
N GLN A 20 8.89 -4.65 1.70
CA GLN A 20 9.50 -5.06 2.97
C GLN A 20 8.79 -6.25 3.62
N MET A 21 7.46 -6.33 3.54
CA MET A 21 6.68 -7.47 4.04
C MET A 21 7.00 -8.75 3.27
N PHE A 22 7.14 -8.66 1.95
CA PHE A 22 7.53 -9.83 1.14
C PHE A 22 8.99 -10.24 1.34
N GLU A 23 9.89 -9.31 1.59
CA GLU A 23 11.28 -9.61 1.98
C GLU A 23 11.31 -10.36 3.31
N ASP A 24 10.63 -9.86 4.35
CA ASP A 24 10.49 -10.52 5.65
C ASP A 24 9.83 -11.91 5.49
N MET A 25 8.80 -12.03 4.63
CA MET A 25 8.17 -13.32 4.33
C MET A 25 9.15 -14.30 3.71
N LYS A 26 9.94 -13.88 2.72
CA LYS A 26 10.94 -14.74 2.05
C LYS A 26 12.03 -15.23 3.00
N GLU A 27 12.40 -14.43 3.99
CA GLU A 27 13.38 -14.79 5.02
C GLU A 27 12.84 -15.77 6.06
N ASN A 28 11.53 -15.75 6.32
CA ASN A 28 10.90 -16.55 7.38
C ASN A 28 10.16 -17.80 6.88
N LEU A 29 9.95 -17.96 5.57
CA LEU A 29 9.40 -19.17 4.99
C LEU A 29 10.53 -20.14 4.58
N SER A 30 10.34 -21.42 4.88
CA SER A 30 11.26 -22.49 4.42
C SER A 30 10.99 -22.82 2.95
N ASP A 31 9.73 -22.80 2.54
CA ASP A 31 9.29 -23.05 1.18
C ASP A 31 8.22 -22.01 0.78
N TRP A 32 8.52 -21.24 -0.25
CA TRP A 32 7.60 -20.21 -0.75
C TRP A 32 6.42 -20.78 -1.53
N GLU A 33 6.48 -22.05 -1.92
CA GLU A 33 5.41 -22.75 -2.62
C GLU A 33 4.47 -23.49 -1.64
N ASP A 34 4.85 -23.62 -0.36
CA ASP A 34 4.03 -24.25 0.67
C ASP A 34 2.90 -23.29 1.11
N LYS A 35 1.68 -23.66 0.72
CA LYS A 35 0.46 -22.90 1.04
C LYS A 35 0.19 -22.80 2.55
N ASP A 36 0.52 -23.84 3.30
CA ASP A 36 0.25 -23.89 4.74
C ASP A 36 1.22 -22.97 5.48
N GLU A 37 2.51 -22.93 5.09
CA GLU A 37 3.48 -21.97 5.61
C GLU A 37 3.08 -20.53 5.29
N VAL A 38 2.72 -20.25 4.04
CA VAL A 38 2.26 -18.91 3.63
C VAL A 38 1.01 -18.50 4.41
N ARG A 39 0.01 -19.39 4.53
CA ARG A 39 -1.22 -19.12 5.30
C ARG A 39 -0.91 -18.83 6.77
N LYS A 40 -0.02 -19.61 7.37
CA LYS A 40 0.43 -19.39 8.74
C LYS A 40 1.07 -18.02 8.90
N TYR A 41 1.99 -17.64 8.02
CA TYR A 41 2.64 -16.35 8.05
C TYR A 41 1.64 -15.19 7.90
N LEU A 42 0.64 -15.29 7.01
CA LEU A 42 -0.42 -14.29 6.88
C LEU A 42 -1.26 -14.17 8.17
N ASN A 43 -1.52 -15.27 8.86
CA ASN A 43 -2.16 -15.24 10.18
C ASN A 43 -1.27 -14.54 11.22
N ASP A 44 0.02 -14.84 11.25
CA ASP A 44 0.98 -14.21 12.17
C ASP A 44 1.10 -12.70 11.93
N LEU A 45 1.01 -12.24 10.66
CA LEU A 45 0.89 -10.80 10.35
C LEU A 45 -0.34 -10.18 11.02
N LEU A 46 -1.53 -10.78 10.84
CA LEU A 46 -2.78 -10.24 11.40
C LEU A 46 -2.81 -10.31 12.92
N GLU A 47 -2.14 -11.29 13.52
CA GLU A 47 -1.99 -11.46 14.96
C GLU A 47 -0.88 -10.57 15.57
N LYS A 48 -0.22 -9.74 14.77
CA LYS A 48 0.86 -8.84 15.17
C LYS A 48 2.11 -9.56 15.68
N LYS A 49 2.37 -10.75 15.15
CA LYS A 49 3.52 -11.59 15.52
C LYS A 49 4.67 -11.48 14.53
N ALA A 50 4.38 -11.17 13.25
CA ALA A 50 5.36 -11.10 12.17
C ALA A 50 5.54 -9.66 11.65
N PHE A 51 6.61 -9.45 10.90
CA PHE A 51 7.00 -8.20 10.26
C PHE A 51 6.99 -7.01 11.25
N ASP A 52 6.23 -5.96 10.96
CA ASP A 52 6.19 -4.72 11.75
C ASP A 52 5.17 -4.72 12.90
N LYS A 53 4.55 -5.86 13.16
CA LYS A 53 3.59 -6.10 14.26
C LYS A 53 2.37 -5.18 14.28
N LYS A 54 2.00 -4.59 13.13
CA LYS A 54 0.83 -3.71 13.01
C LYS A 54 -0.47 -4.45 12.72
N GLY A 55 -0.38 -5.73 12.39
CA GLY A 55 -1.56 -6.54 12.11
C GLY A 55 -2.16 -6.24 10.72
N LEU A 56 -1.33 -5.91 9.74
CA LEU A 56 -1.75 -5.55 8.39
C LEU A 56 -1.07 -6.46 7.36
N ILE A 57 -1.84 -6.87 6.36
CA ILE A 57 -1.30 -7.40 5.10
C ILE A 57 -1.28 -6.22 4.13
N TYR A 58 -0.10 -5.67 3.90
CA TYR A 58 0.06 -4.48 3.07
C TYR A 58 -0.26 -4.77 1.60
N GLY A 59 -0.79 -3.77 0.90
CA GLY A 59 -1.23 -3.91 -0.49
C GLY A 59 -2.61 -4.52 -0.66
N MET A 60 -3.26 -4.97 0.43
CA MET A 60 -4.60 -5.54 0.41
C MET A 60 -5.64 -4.53 0.88
N GLY A 61 -6.73 -4.41 0.09
CA GLY A 61 -7.85 -3.51 0.34
C GLY A 61 -7.63 -2.09 -0.17
N HIS A 62 -8.74 -1.40 -0.42
CA HIS A 62 -8.76 -0.02 -0.87
C HIS A 62 -10.03 0.68 -0.34
N ALA A 63 -9.95 2.00 -0.13
CA ALA A 63 -11.07 2.78 0.39
C ALA A 63 -12.27 2.81 -0.58
N ILE A 64 -11.99 2.83 -1.90
CA ILE A 64 -12.99 2.95 -2.98
C ILE A 64 -13.21 1.60 -3.66
N TYR A 65 -12.14 0.94 -4.10
CA TYR A 65 -12.24 -0.33 -4.84
C TYR A 65 -12.50 -1.49 -3.89
N SER A 66 -13.70 -2.08 -3.96
CA SER A 66 -14.10 -3.20 -3.10
C SER A 66 -14.18 -4.54 -3.83
N VAL A 67 -14.30 -4.52 -5.16
CA VAL A 67 -14.39 -5.74 -5.99
C VAL A 67 -13.06 -6.05 -6.65
N SER A 68 -12.47 -5.07 -7.34
CA SER A 68 -11.09 -5.13 -7.86
C SER A 68 -10.55 -3.70 -7.99
N ASP A 69 -9.23 -3.57 -7.99
CA ASP A 69 -8.55 -2.33 -8.38
C ASP A 69 -8.12 -2.46 -9.85
N PRO A 70 -8.76 -1.77 -10.81
CA PRO A 70 -8.46 -1.92 -12.24
C PRO A 70 -7.00 -1.57 -12.58
N ARG A 71 -6.33 -0.78 -11.73
CA ARG A 71 -4.90 -0.48 -11.89
C ARG A 71 -4.05 -1.70 -11.54
N ALA A 72 -4.42 -2.44 -10.49
CA ALA A 72 -3.75 -3.68 -10.10
C ALA A 72 -3.97 -4.77 -11.16
N ASP A 73 -5.18 -4.87 -11.71
CA ASP A 73 -5.52 -5.84 -12.76
C ASP A 73 -4.67 -5.64 -14.02
N ILE A 74 -4.55 -4.38 -14.49
CA ILE A 74 -3.69 -4.03 -15.63
C ILE A 74 -2.22 -4.31 -15.30
N PHE A 75 -1.77 -3.92 -14.10
CA PHE A 75 -0.38 -4.11 -13.66
C PHE A 75 0.00 -5.59 -13.65
N LYS A 76 -0.89 -6.46 -13.17
CA LYS A 76 -0.68 -7.90 -13.04
C LYS A 76 -0.31 -8.56 -14.38
N VAL A 77 -0.90 -8.11 -15.50
CA VAL A 77 -0.58 -8.63 -16.83
C VAL A 77 0.89 -8.39 -17.17
N PHE A 78 1.37 -7.16 -16.95
CA PHE A 78 2.77 -6.79 -17.20
C PHE A 78 3.73 -7.45 -16.21
N VAL A 79 3.34 -7.56 -14.94
CA VAL A 79 4.16 -8.22 -13.90
C VAL A 79 4.49 -9.65 -14.27
N LYS A 80 3.49 -10.42 -14.71
CA LYS A 80 3.66 -11.82 -15.12
C LYS A 80 4.64 -11.98 -16.27
N GLN A 81 4.52 -11.11 -17.28
CA GLN A 81 5.44 -11.12 -18.43
C GLN A 81 6.87 -10.74 -17.98
N LEU A 82 7.01 -9.65 -17.24
CA LEU A 82 8.29 -9.15 -16.78
C LEU A 82 8.99 -10.15 -15.84
N ALA A 83 8.26 -10.81 -14.95
CA ALA A 83 8.79 -11.86 -14.08
C ALA A 83 9.43 -13.00 -14.89
N LYS A 84 8.77 -13.45 -15.95
CA LYS A 84 9.31 -14.46 -16.86
C LYS A 84 10.57 -13.98 -17.60
N GLU A 85 10.57 -12.72 -18.06
CA GLU A 85 11.72 -12.13 -18.79
C GLU A 85 12.94 -11.93 -17.88
N LYS A 86 12.72 -11.68 -16.59
CA LYS A 86 13.76 -11.35 -15.60
C LYS A 86 14.15 -12.52 -14.68
N GLY A 87 13.47 -13.67 -14.75
CA GLY A 87 13.75 -14.83 -13.91
C GLY A 87 13.20 -14.69 -12.48
N TYR A 88 12.07 -13.98 -12.30
CA TYR A 88 11.40 -13.74 -11.02
C TYR A 88 10.08 -14.53 -10.88
N GLU A 89 9.97 -15.67 -11.57
CA GLU A 89 8.75 -16.47 -11.58
C GLU A 89 8.38 -16.98 -10.19
N LYS A 90 9.35 -17.32 -9.35
CA LYS A 90 9.11 -17.80 -7.98
C LYS A 90 8.55 -16.68 -7.10
N GLU A 91 9.14 -15.49 -7.16
CA GLU A 91 8.65 -14.32 -6.45
C GLU A 91 7.22 -13.98 -6.91
N TYR A 92 6.98 -13.97 -8.22
CA TYR A 92 5.65 -13.72 -8.76
C TYR A 92 4.63 -14.75 -8.25
N ALA A 93 4.99 -16.04 -8.22
CA ALA A 93 4.12 -17.11 -7.72
C ALA A 93 3.76 -16.89 -6.23
N LEU A 94 4.73 -16.46 -5.41
CA LEU A 94 4.47 -16.10 -4.01
C LEU A 94 3.48 -14.93 -3.90
N TYR A 95 3.68 -13.85 -4.71
CA TYR A 95 2.74 -12.72 -4.74
C TYR A 95 1.33 -13.18 -5.17
N GLU A 96 1.22 -13.99 -6.20
CA GLU A 96 -0.07 -14.51 -6.67
C GLU A 96 -0.74 -15.39 -5.60
N MET A 97 0.01 -16.23 -4.89
CA MET A 97 -0.50 -17.02 -3.77
C MET A 97 -1.03 -16.14 -2.65
N VAL A 98 -0.28 -15.13 -2.24
CA VAL A 98 -0.72 -14.18 -1.19
C VAL A 98 -1.96 -13.39 -1.64
N GLU A 99 -2.01 -12.94 -2.90
CA GLU A 99 -3.18 -12.25 -3.45
C GLU A 99 -4.47 -13.07 -3.30
N HIS A 100 -4.38 -14.39 -3.57
CA HIS A 100 -5.53 -15.28 -3.47
C HIS A 100 -5.89 -15.65 -2.03
N MET A 101 -4.90 -15.84 -1.17
CA MET A 101 -5.14 -16.32 0.20
C MET A 101 -5.47 -15.17 1.19
N ALA A 102 -4.88 -13.99 1.01
CA ALA A 102 -5.04 -12.90 1.95
C ALA A 102 -6.51 -12.46 2.15
N PRO A 103 -7.39 -12.39 1.12
CA PRO A 103 -8.79 -12.06 1.33
C PRO A 103 -9.51 -13.01 2.29
N GLU A 104 -9.26 -14.32 2.16
CA GLU A 104 -9.86 -15.34 3.01
C GLU A 104 -9.37 -15.19 4.46
N VAL A 105 -8.05 -15.11 4.64
CA VAL A 105 -7.43 -14.98 5.97
C VAL A 105 -7.88 -13.69 6.67
N ILE A 106 -8.01 -12.58 5.94
CA ILE A 106 -8.53 -11.32 6.47
C ILE A 106 -10.01 -11.46 6.86
N ALA A 107 -10.84 -12.08 6.02
CA ALA A 107 -12.27 -12.28 6.29
C ALA A 107 -12.48 -13.13 7.54
N GLU A 108 -11.76 -14.23 7.68
CA GLU A 108 -11.81 -15.12 8.85
C GLU A 108 -11.47 -14.39 10.16
N LYS A 109 -10.38 -13.60 10.14
CA LYS A 109 -9.87 -12.93 11.35
C LYS A 109 -10.62 -11.67 11.72
N ARG A 110 -11.07 -10.88 10.73
CA ARG A 110 -11.65 -9.54 10.97
C ARG A 110 -13.16 -9.49 10.84
N LYS A 111 -13.81 -10.58 10.44
CA LYS A 111 -15.25 -10.61 10.15
C LYS A 111 -15.67 -9.50 9.17
N ILE A 112 -14.81 -9.18 8.20
CA ILE A 112 -15.07 -8.16 7.18
C ILE A 112 -15.74 -8.86 6.00
N TYR A 113 -17.00 -8.52 5.75
CA TYR A 113 -17.79 -9.05 4.64
C TYR A 113 -17.65 -8.20 3.35
N LYS A 114 -16.96 -7.07 3.42
CA LYS A 114 -16.60 -6.28 2.25
C LYS A 114 -15.40 -6.93 1.57
N GLY A 115 -15.48 -7.12 0.26
CA GLY A 115 -14.37 -7.68 -0.51
C GLY A 115 -13.06 -6.94 -0.25
N VAL A 116 -11.99 -7.70 -0.05
CA VAL A 116 -10.62 -7.19 0.12
C VAL A 116 -9.81 -7.74 -1.03
N ASN A 117 -9.26 -6.87 -1.87
CA ASN A 117 -8.50 -7.25 -3.05
C ASN A 117 -7.15 -6.54 -3.07
N ALA A 118 -6.21 -7.05 -3.84
CA ALA A 118 -4.95 -6.39 -4.08
C ALA A 118 -5.18 -5.01 -4.72
N ASN A 119 -4.47 -4.01 -4.25
CA ASN A 119 -4.44 -2.68 -4.83
C ASN A 119 -3.16 -2.45 -5.65
N VAL A 120 -3.01 -1.29 -6.28
CA VAL A 120 -1.86 -0.98 -7.14
C VAL A 120 -0.51 -1.08 -6.41
N ASP A 121 -0.48 -0.85 -5.10
CA ASP A 121 0.75 -0.93 -4.31
C ASP A 121 1.24 -2.37 -4.13
N PHE A 122 0.35 -3.37 -4.27
CA PHE A 122 0.69 -4.77 -4.08
C PHE A 122 1.75 -5.25 -5.06
N TYR A 123 1.60 -4.96 -6.35
CA TYR A 123 2.54 -5.39 -7.38
C TYR A 123 3.60 -4.37 -7.76
N SER A 124 3.38 -3.08 -7.48
CA SER A 124 4.25 -2.02 -7.98
C SER A 124 5.68 -2.13 -7.47
N GLY A 125 5.86 -2.51 -6.21
CA GLY A 125 7.20 -2.72 -5.64
C GLY A 125 7.97 -3.87 -6.29
N LEU A 126 7.30 -4.97 -6.62
CA LEU A 126 7.91 -6.09 -7.33
C LEU A 126 8.39 -5.66 -8.72
N VAL A 127 7.56 -4.91 -9.47
CA VAL A 127 7.96 -4.37 -10.78
C VAL A 127 9.17 -3.47 -10.67
N TYR A 128 9.17 -2.57 -9.71
CA TYR A 128 10.30 -1.65 -9.53
C TYR A 128 11.58 -2.39 -9.16
N GLY A 129 11.48 -3.44 -8.34
CA GLY A 129 12.61 -4.32 -8.02
C GLY A 129 13.14 -5.05 -9.27
N MET A 130 12.26 -5.62 -10.10
CA MET A 130 12.66 -6.26 -11.37
C MET A 130 13.29 -5.30 -12.38
N LEU A 131 13.03 -4.01 -12.26
CA LEU A 131 13.63 -2.94 -13.06
C LEU A 131 14.87 -2.32 -12.41
N ASP A 132 15.38 -2.92 -11.34
CA ASP A 132 16.56 -2.44 -10.58
C ASP A 132 16.41 -1.01 -10.04
N LEU A 133 15.18 -0.57 -9.78
CA LEU A 133 14.92 0.73 -9.19
C LEU A 133 15.12 0.68 -7.66
N PRO A 134 15.92 1.57 -7.09
CA PRO A 134 16.11 1.58 -5.65
C PRO A 134 14.83 1.98 -4.92
N PRO A 135 14.53 1.39 -3.72
CA PRO A 135 13.31 1.70 -2.95
C PRO A 135 13.10 3.17 -2.64
N SER A 136 14.17 3.97 -2.59
CA SER A 136 14.10 5.42 -2.40
C SER A 136 13.38 6.17 -3.52
N LEU A 137 13.25 5.57 -4.72
CA LEU A 137 12.53 6.12 -5.86
C LEU A 137 11.06 5.72 -5.93
N TYR A 138 10.59 4.76 -5.17
CA TYR A 138 9.22 4.24 -5.29
C TYR A 138 8.16 5.33 -5.05
N THR A 139 8.24 6.06 -3.95
CA THR A 139 7.35 7.21 -3.70
C THR A 139 7.56 8.38 -4.68
N PRO A 140 8.78 8.78 -5.04
CA PRO A 140 9.02 9.77 -6.10
C PRO A 140 8.38 9.42 -7.45
N ILE A 141 8.38 8.16 -7.86
CA ILE A 141 7.73 7.72 -9.12
C ILE A 141 6.21 7.94 -9.05
N PHE A 142 5.58 7.62 -7.93
CA PHE A 142 4.17 7.96 -7.71
C PHE A 142 3.90 9.46 -7.77
N ALA A 143 4.79 10.28 -7.20
CA ALA A 143 4.69 11.72 -7.26
C ALA A 143 4.78 12.23 -8.71
N ALA A 144 5.74 11.72 -9.48
CA ALA A 144 5.91 12.07 -10.90
C ALA A 144 4.65 11.72 -11.71
N ALA A 145 4.10 10.52 -11.54
CA ALA A 145 2.87 10.11 -12.21
C ALA A 145 1.66 10.98 -11.80
N ARG A 146 1.62 11.48 -10.57
CA ARG A 146 0.54 12.33 -10.04
C ARG A 146 0.62 13.79 -10.49
N ILE A 147 1.74 14.26 -11.03
CA ILE A 147 1.90 15.66 -11.50
C ILE A 147 0.81 16.04 -12.50
N VAL A 148 0.46 15.16 -13.41
CA VAL A 148 -0.62 15.39 -14.39
C VAL A 148 -1.95 15.67 -13.69
N GLY A 149 -2.33 14.84 -12.69
CA GLY A 149 -3.55 15.04 -11.92
C GLY A 149 -3.53 16.33 -11.08
N TRP A 150 -2.40 16.66 -10.47
CA TRP A 150 -2.25 17.91 -9.74
C TRP A 150 -2.34 19.13 -10.66
N SER A 151 -1.77 19.06 -11.87
CA SER A 151 -1.85 20.11 -12.87
C SER A 151 -3.29 20.31 -13.34
N ALA A 152 -4.02 19.23 -13.60
CA ALA A 152 -5.44 19.28 -13.97
C ALA A 152 -6.28 19.96 -12.90
N HIS A 153 -6.15 19.56 -11.63
CA HIS A 153 -6.84 20.20 -10.51
C HIS A 153 -6.45 21.68 -10.34
N ARG A 154 -5.18 22.01 -10.56
CA ARG A 154 -4.74 23.42 -10.48
C ARG A 154 -5.34 24.26 -11.60
N LEU A 155 -5.42 23.75 -12.81
CA LEU A 155 -6.07 24.43 -13.93
C LEU A 155 -7.57 24.63 -13.69
N GLU A 156 -8.23 23.60 -13.14
CA GLU A 156 -9.64 23.69 -12.77
C GLU A 156 -9.88 24.73 -11.66
N GLU A 157 -9.04 24.77 -10.64
CA GLU A 157 -9.07 25.77 -9.58
C GLU A 157 -8.92 27.20 -10.15
N LEU A 158 -7.90 27.42 -10.99
CA LEU A 158 -7.66 28.73 -11.60
C LEU A 158 -8.81 29.20 -12.49
N LYS A 159 -9.55 28.27 -13.11
CA LYS A 159 -10.67 28.59 -14.00
C LYS A 159 -11.98 28.85 -13.23
N ASN A 160 -12.20 28.15 -12.14
CA ASN A 160 -13.52 28.06 -11.50
C ASN A 160 -13.57 28.72 -10.11
N VAL A 161 -12.43 29.14 -9.53
CA VAL A 161 -12.37 29.62 -8.15
C VAL A 161 -11.69 30.99 -8.07
N ASP A 162 -12.48 32.01 -7.71
CA ASP A 162 -11.99 33.39 -7.55
C ASP A 162 -11.44 33.66 -6.13
N LYS A 163 -11.59 32.73 -5.20
CA LYS A 163 -11.21 32.91 -3.79
C LYS A 163 -10.29 31.78 -3.31
N ILE A 164 -9.47 32.08 -2.32
CA ILE A 164 -8.66 31.07 -1.63
C ILE A 164 -9.58 30.01 -1.03
N ILE A 165 -9.35 28.74 -1.39
CA ILE A 165 -10.05 27.60 -0.83
C ILE A 165 -9.67 27.45 0.64
N ARG A 166 -10.65 27.55 1.52
CA ARG A 166 -10.51 27.33 2.96
C ARG A 166 -11.31 26.10 3.34
N PRO A 167 -10.71 24.91 3.40
CA PRO A 167 -11.43 23.70 3.76
C PRO A 167 -11.97 23.83 5.19
N ALA A 168 -13.21 23.37 5.40
CA ALA A 168 -13.73 23.23 6.75
C ALA A 168 -12.97 22.12 7.48
N TYR A 169 -12.61 22.38 8.73
CA TYR A 169 -11.96 21.42 9.60
C TYR A 169 -12.55 21.47 11.00
N LYS A 170 -12.58 20.33 11.64
CA LYS A 170 -13.04 20.19 13.02
C LYS A 170 -11.90 19.59 13.84
N PRO A 171 -11.51 20.19 14.97
CA PRO A 171 -10.54 19.59 15.85
C PRO A 171 -11.10 18.27 16.41
N LEU A 172 -10.30 17.20 16.36
CA LEU A 172 -10.66 15.91 16.92
C LEU A 172 -10.23 15.77 18.39
N ALA A 173 -9.31 16.61 18.84
CA ALA A 173 -8.88 16.65 20.22
C ALA A 173 -9.93 17.37 21.07
N ALA A 174 -10.18 16.85 22.29
CA ALA A 174 -10.97 17.56 23.28
C ALA A 174 -10.30 18.92 23.62
N HIS A 175 -11.13 19.89 23.97
CA HIS A 175 -10.62 21.16 24.46
C HIS A 175 -9.72 20.92 25.68
N ARG A 176 -8.55 21.56 25.68
CA ARG A 176 -7.60 21.54 26.80
C ARG A 176 -7.29 22.98 27.17
N ASP A 177 -7.30 23.26 28.47
CA ASP A 177 -6.88 24.56 28.95
C ASP A 177 -5.39 24.79 28.67
N TYR A 178 -5.03 26.04 28.50
CA TYR A 178 -3.62 26.41 28.33
C TYR A 178 -2.87 26.19 29.63
N ILE A 179 -1.84 25.36 29.60
CA ILE A 179 -0.90 25.17 30.71
C ILE A 179 0.31 26.06 30.42
N ARG A 180 0.68 26.93 31.38
CA ARG A 180 1.86 27.79 31.25
C ARG A 180 3.14 26.97 31.14
N MET A 181 4.18 27.53 30.49
CA MET A 181 5.44 26.80 30.27
C MET A 181 6.11 26.37 31.57
N GLU A 182 5.96 27.17 32.63
CA GLU A 182 6.47 26.90 33.97
C GLU A 182 5.73 25.79 34.72
N ASP A 183 4.52 25.43 34.27
CA ASP A 183 3.64 24.41 34.89
C ASP A 183 3.56 23.11 34.06
N ARG A 184 4.38 22.94 33.02
CA ARG A 184 4.39 21.78 32.12
C ARG A 184 5.33 20.68 32.54
#